data_3841f4608f0f5cb72a201d869b35d2aa
#
_entry.id   3841f4608f0f5cb72a201d869b35d2aa
#
_cell.length_a   1.000
_cell.length_b   1.000
_cell.length_c   1.000
_cell.angle_alpha   90.00
_cell.angle_beta   90.00
_cell.angle_gamma   90.00
#
_symmetry.space_group_name_H-M   'P 1'
#
loop_
_entity.id
_entity.type
_entity.pdbx_description
1 polymer ?
#
loop_
_entity_poly.entity_id
_entity_poly.type
_entity_poly.pdbx_seq_one_letter_code
_entity_poly.pdbx_strand_id
1 'polypeptide(L)'
;DVMVCTYQYKWDNTTSSHKKTENKNKRDWYPGKWRREWMPLGYKDPNNTDVNYCNLRYADIVLMAAEAYNELSQTQTAWSLLNSVRGRAGATEITSANYGDLLKAPKVYNLPFIDDMTEAGKFRTALYWERGFELAFEGQRKYDLIRWGILKEALVLFNEKTDSNVKDRYPAGINFIKGKHELFPIPLDELQVNPKLEGKNNPQY
;
A
#
# COMPACT_ATOMS: atom_id res chain seq x y z
N ASP A 1 -6.20 -15.85 -1.44
CA ASP A 1 -7.12 -15.07 -2.27
C ASP A 1 -7.66 -13.79 -1.61
N VAL A 2 -7.19 -13.43 -0.44
CA VAL A 2 -7.67 -12.22 0.25
C VAL A 2 -7.07 -10.96 -0.38
N MET A 3 -5.83 -10.99 -0.84
CA MET A 3 -5.16 -9.81 -1.41
C MET A 3 -5.38 -9.65 -2.91
N VAL A 4 -5.38 -10.74 -3.65
CA VAL A 4 -5.46 -10.72 -5.11
C VAL A 4 -6.50 -11.71 -5.60
N CYS A 5 -7.37 -11.25 -6.50
CA CYS A 5 -8.32 -12.11 -7.19
C CYS A 5 -7.78 -12.50 -8.55
N THR A 6 -7.52 -13.79 -8.74
CA THR A 6 -6.91 -14.35 -9.97
C THR A 6 -7.93 -14.76 -11.01
N TYR A 7 -9.20 -14.52 -10.80
CA TYR A 7 -10.28 -14.91 -11.69
C TYR A 7 -11.26 -13.76 -11.91
N GLN A 8 -12.06 -13.87 -12.97
CA GLN A 8 -13.18 -13.00 -13.27
C GLN A 8 -14.40 -13.81 -13.68
N TYR A 9 -15.58 -13.23 -13.54
CA TYR A 9 -16.80 -13.78 -14.09
C TYR A 9 -17.07 -13.11 -15.44
N LYS A 10 -17.08 -13.89 -16.52
CA LYS A 10 -17.45 -13.43 -17.86
C LYS A 10 -18.84 -13.95 -18.21
N TRP A 11 -19.63 -13.12 -18.87
CA TRP A 11 -20.90 -13.56 -19.42
C TRP A 11 -20.64 -14.58 -20.53
N ASP A 12 -21.28 -15.73 -20.45
CA ASP A 12 -21.27 -16.78 -21.47
C ASP A 12 -22.62 -16.78 -22.18
N ASN A 13 -22.63 -16.36 -23.44
CA ASN A 13 -23.82 -16.28 -24.27
C ASN A 13 -24.43 -17.66 -24.56
N THR A 14 -23.63 -18.72 -24.50
CA THR A 14 -24.08 -20.09 -24.78
C THR A 14 -24.96 -20.61 -23.62
N THR A 15 -24.58 -20.31 -22.41
CA THR A 15 -25.27 -20.78 -21.19
C THR A 15 -26.18 -19.70 -20.59
N SER A 16 -26.17 -18.50 -21.13
CA SER A 16 -26.86 -17.32 -20.59
C SER A 16 -26.58 -17.12 -19.10
N SER A 17 -25.34 -17.33 -18.68
CA SER A 17 -24.92 -17.24 -17.27
C SER A 17 -23.49 -16.70 -17.18
N HIS A 18 -23.09 -16.30 -15.95
CA HIS A 18 -21.71 -15.91 -15.69
C HIS A 18 -20.83 -17.15 -15.44
N LYS A 19 -19.79 -17.27 -16.22
CA LYS A 19 -18.78 -18.33 -16.07
C LYS A 19 -17.54 -17.80 -15.40
N LYS A 20 -17.07 -18.47 -14.36
CA LYS A 20 -15.80 -18.18 -13.71
C LYS A 20 -14.65 -18.55 -14.66
N THR A 21 -13.79 -17.56 -14.94
CA THR A 21 -12.64 -17.71 -15.82
C THR A 21 -11.37 -17.26 -15.09
N GLU A 22 -10.36 -18.10 -15.08
CA GLU A 22 -9.07 -17.77 -14.47
C GLU A 22 -8.28 -16.81 -15.37
N ASN A 23 -7.70 -15.78 -14.79
CA ASN A 23 -6.78 -14.86 -15.45
C ASN A 23 -5.37 -15.42 -15.37
N LYS A 24 -4.87 -15.96 -16.48
CA LYS A 24 -3.51 -16.52 -16.56
C LYS A 24 -2.43 -15.45 -16.49
N ASN A 25 -2.75 -14.22 -16.90
CA ASN A 25 -1.80 -13.11 -16.90
C ASN A 25 -1.93 -12.32 -15.58
N LYS A 26 -0.83 -12.14 -14.87
CA LYS A 26 -0.79 -11.37 -13.61
C LYS A 26 -1.27 -9.92 -13.77
N ARG A 27 -1.17 -9.34 -14.97
CA ARG A 27 -1.68 -7.99 -15.25
C ARG A 27 -3.19 -7.87 -15.16
N ASP A 28 -3.88 -8.99 -15.32
CA ASP A 28 -5.35 -9.05 -15.33
C ASP A 28 -5.91 -9.49 -13.97
N TRP A 29 -5.06 -9.51 -12.94
CA TRP A 29 -5.48 -9.79 -11.58
C TRP A 29 -6.10 -8.55 -10.94
N TYR A 30 -7.08 -8.75 -10.09
CA TYR A 30 -7.84 -7.71 -9.43
C TYR A 30 -7.52 -7.64 -7.93
N PRO A 31 -7.74 -6.49 -7.27
CA PRO A 31 -7.72 -6.42 -5.82
C PRO A 31 -8.71 -7.39 -5.21
N GLY A 32 -8.26 -8.21 -4.26
CA GLY A 32 -9.11 -9.21 -3.61
C GLY A 32 -10.05 -8.63 -2.55
N LYS A 33 -9.81 -7.38 -2.11
CA LYS A 33 -10.56 -6.75 -1.02
C LYS A 33 -11.87 -6.08 -1.45
N TRP A 34 -12.02 -5.72 -2.73
CA TRP A 34 -13.16 -4.93 -3.23
C TRP A 34 -13.92 -5.74 -4.27
N ARG A 35 -14.49 -6.89 -3.86
CA ARG A 35 -15.12 -7.84 -4.77
C ARG A 35 -16.58 -7.53 -5.00
N ARG A 36 -16.98 -7.43 -6.25
CA ARG A 36 -18.39 -7.30 -6.61
C ARG A 36 -19.25 -8.51 -6.22
N GLU A 37 -18.64 -9.68 -6.03
CA GLU A 37 -19.33 -10.88 -5.58
C GLU A 37 -19.89 -10.76 -4.14
N TRP A 38 -19.43 -9.76 -3.38
CA TRP A 38 -19.96 -9.44 -2.05
C TRP A 38 -21.24 -8.60 -2.10
N MET A 39 -21.60 -8.11 -3.28
CA MET A 39 -22.80 -7.32 -3.48
C MET A 39 -24.02 -8.23 -3.62
N PRO A 40 -25.24 -7.75 -3.28
CA PRO A 40 -26.47 -8.51 -3.47
C PRO A 40 -26.63 -9.00 -4.91
N LEU A 41 -27.23 -10.18 -5.07
CA LEU A 41 -27.56 -10.73 -6.37
C LEU A 41 -28.49 -9.77 -7.12
N GLY A 42 -28.21 -9.55 -8.40
CA GLY A 42 -29.00 -8.68 -9.26
C GLY A 42 -28.54 -7.23 -9.34
N TYR A 43 -27.60 -6.80 -8.52
CA TYR A 43 -26.98 -5.48 -8.65
C TYR A 43 -26.07 -5.46 -9.89
N LYS A 44 -26.36 -4.55 -10.83
CA LYS A 44 -25.71 -4.55 -12.16
C LYS A 44 -25.10 -3.22 -12.58
N ASP A 45 -25.14 -2.19 -11.75
CA ASP A 45 -24.56 -0.91 -12.13
C ASP A 45 -23.02 -1.06 -12.27
N PRO A 46 -22.45 -0.74 -13.46
CA PRO A 46 -21.02 -0.88 -13.69
C PRO A 46 -20.20 0.15 -12.96
N ASN A 47 -20.76 1.29 -12.59
CA ASN A 47 -20.06 2.45 -12.06
C ASN A 47 -20.31 2.70 -10.57
N ASN A 48 -21.36 2.14 -10.01
CA ASN A 48 -21.70 2.31 -8.62
C ASN A 48 -21.62 0.97 -7.88
N THR A 49 -21.24 1.04 -6.62
CA THR A 49 -21.14 -0.11 -5.72
C THR A 49 -21.57 0.29 -4.32
N ASP A 50 -22.21 -0.62 -3.60
CA ASP A 50 -22.50 -0.50 -2.18
C ASP A 50 -21.39 -1.08 -1.29
N VAL A 51 -20.28 -1.51 -1.90
CA VAL A 51 -19.09 -1.91 -1.15
C VAL A 51 -18.43 -0.65 -0.59
N ASN A 52 -18.55 -0.47 0.72
CA ASN A 52 -18.04 0.70 1.42
C ASN A 52 -16.50 0.72 1.39
N TYR A 53 -15.94 1.87 1.02
CA TYR A 53 -14.51 2.12 1.16
C TYR A 53 -14.19 2.47 2.61
N CYS A 54 -13.21 1.78 3.18
CA CYS A 54 -12.76 2.01 4.55
C CYS A 54 -11.60 3.00 4.57
N ASN A 55 -11.86 4.24 4.97
CA ASN A 55 -10.81 5.26 5.09
C ASN A 55 -9.84 4.98 6.24
N LEU A 56 -10.35 4.44 7.33
CA LEU A 56 -9.59 4.12 8.53
C LEU A 56 -10.22 2.91 9.21
N ARG A 57 -9.42 1.97 9.66
CA ARG A 57 -9.89 0.79 10.38
C ARG A 57 -8.98 0.42 11.55
N TYR A 58 -9.50 -0.38 12.45
CA TYR A 58 -8.83 -0.68 13.72
C TYR A 58 -7.41 -1.23 13.55
N ALA A 59 -7.15 -2.10 12.56
CA ALA A 59 -5.81 -2.62 12.31
C ALA A 59 -4.80 -1.52 11.95
N ASP A 60 -5.22 -0.47 11.23
CA ASP A 60 -4.37 0.68 10.94
C ASP A 60 -4.01 1.44 12.22
N ILE A 61 -5.01 1.70 13.09
CA ILE A 61 -4.78 2.33 14.40
C ILE A 61 -3.81 1.52 15.26
N VAL A 62 -3.97 0.19 15.29
CA VAL A 62 -3.08 -0.69 16.06
C VAL A 62 -1.64 -0.61 15.53
N LEU A 63 -1.46 -0.62 14.20
CA LEU A 63 -0.13 -0.52 13.61
C LEU A 63 0.48 0.88 13.77
N MET A 64 -0.31 1.96 13.77
CA MET A 64 0.16 3.29 14.12
C MET A 64 0.59 3.37 15.59
N ALA A 65 -0.17 2.79 16.50
CA ALA A 65 0.20 2.72 17.92
C ALA A 65 1.50 1.90 18.09
N ALA A 66 1.64 0.78 17.40
CA ALA A 66 2.84 -0.03 17.42
C ALA A 66 4.08 0.77 16.98
N GLU A 67 3.97 1.56 15.92
CA GLU A 67 5.03 2.45 15.48
C GLU A 67 5.38 3.49 16.54
N ALA A 68 4.38 4.16 17.10
CA ALA A 68 4.58 5.16 18.16
C ALA A 68 5.29 4.57 19.39
N TYR A 69 4.90 3.38 19.83
CA TYR A 69 5.57 2.70 20.95
C TYR A 69 7.03 2.38 20.62
N ASN A 70 7.33 1.95 19.41
CA ASN A 70 8.72 1.71 19.00
C ASN A 70 9.55 3.00 19.05
N GLU A 71 9.01 4.12 18.56
CA GLU A 71 9.72 5.41 18.59
C GLU A 71 9.90 5.96 20.02
N LEU A 72 9.04 5.53 20.94
CA LEU A 72 9.17 5.80 22.39
C LEU A 72 10.06 4.78 23.14
N SER A 73 10.85 3.98 22.40
CA SER A 73 11.73 2.94 22.95
C SER A 73 11.01 1.82 23.71
N GLN A 74 9.72 1.63 23.44
CA GLN A 74 8.89 0.55 23.98
C GLN A 74 8.68 -0.56 22.93
N THR A 75 9.77 -1.02 22.32
CA THR A 75 9.76 -1.93 21.18
C THR A 75 9.08 -3.28 21.50
N GLN A 76 9.15 -3.76 22.75
CA GLN A 76 8.45 -4.99 23.13
C GLN A 76 6.92 -4.85 23.05
N THR A 77 6.38 -3.71 23.48
CA THR A 77 4.94 -3.40 23.32
C THR A 77 4.58 -3.29 21.84
N ALA A 78 5.46 -2.68 21.07
CA ALA A 78 5.28 -2.55 19.61
C ALA A 78 5.17 -3.92 18.92
N TRP A 79 6.04 -4.88 19.24
CA TRP A 79 5.95 -6.26 18.72
C TRP A 79 4.63 -6.94 19.11
N SER A 80 4.16 -6.76 20.34
CA SER A 80 2.89 -7.34 20.79
C SER A 80 1.69 -6.81 19.98
N LEU A 81 1.67 -5.50 19.73
CA LEU A 81 0.62 -4.87 18.91
C LEU A 81 0.66 -5.35 17.45
N LEU A 82 1.83 -5.39 16.84
CA LEU A 82 1.99 -5.91 15.48
C LEU A 82 1.51 -7.35 15.38
N ASN A 83 1.89 -8.19 16.34
CA ASN A 83 1.49 -9.59 16.37
C ASN A 83 0.00 -9.80 16.64
N SER A 84 -0.67 -8.86 17.31
CA SER A 84 -2.14 -8.93 17.46
C SER A 84 -2.85 -8.82 16.11
N VAL A 85 -2.35 -7.98 15.21
CA VAL A 85 -2.87 -7.87 13.83
C VAL A 85 -2.59 -9.17 13.05
N ARG A 86 -1.37 -9.70 13.16
CA ARG A 86 -0.95 -10.93 12.51
C ARG A 86 -1.75 -12.14 12.98
N GLY A 87 -1.93 -12.27 14.30
CA GLY A 87 -2.71 -13.36 14.91
C GLY A 87 -4.15 -13.39 14.41
N ARG A 88 -4.80 -12.22 14.31
CA ARG A 88 -6.13 -12.09 13.71
C ARG A 88 -6.17 -12.61 12.26
N ALA A 89 -5.11 -12.40 11.49
CA ALA A 89 -4.98 -12.87 10.11
C ALA A 89 -4.54 -14.33 10.00
N GLY A 90 -4.30 -15.02 11.12
CA GLY A 90 -3.77 -16.39 11.13
C GLY A 90 -2.30 -16.50 10.69
N ALA A 91 -1.56 -15.40 10.73
CA ALA A 91 -0.15 -15.38 10.36
C ALA A 91 0.75 -15.68 11.57
N THR A 92 1.92 -16.27 11.32
CA THR A 92 2.93 -16.57 12.35
C THR A 92 3.43 -15.29 13.01
N GLU A 93 3.65 -15.33 14.31
CA GLU A 93 4.24 -14.24 15.07
C GLU A 93 5.65 -13.91 14.60
N ILE A 94 5.95 -12.61 14.60
CA ILE A 94 7.24 -12.05 14.19
C ILE A 94 7.87 -11.34 15.39
N THR A 95 9.18 -11.53 15.53
CA THR A 95 10.03 -10.96 16.57
C THR A 95 11.31 -10.45 15.93
N SER A 96 12.18 -9.84 16.71
CA SER A 96 13.51 -9.45 16.24
C SER A 96 14.40 -10.62 15.80
N ALA A 97 14.05 -11.84 16.18
CA ALA A 97 14.81 -13.05 15.79
C ALA A 97 14.41 -13.58 14.40
N ASN A 98 13.14 -13.42 14.01
CA ASN A 98 12.61 -13.99 12.76
C ASN A 98 11.95 -12.95 11.82
N TYR A 99 12.09 -11.66 12.08
CA TYR A 99 11.51 -10.60 11.22
C TYR A 99 11.97 -10.71 9.75
N GLY A 100 13.13 -11.29 9.52
CA GLY A 100 13.65 -11.57 8.20
C GLY A 100 12.76 -12.48 7.35
N ASP A 101 11.87 -13.27 7.95
CA ASP A 101 10.90 -14.11 7.24
C ASP A 101 9.87 -13.29 6.46
N LEU A 102 9.65 -12.03 6.84
CA LEU A 102 8.83 -11.08 6.08
C LEU A 102 9.52 -10.61 4.80
N LEU A 103 10.84 -10.64 4.77
CA LEU A 103 11.67 -10.11 3.71
C LEU A 103 11.81 -11.13 2.58
N LYS A 104 10.79 -11.31 1.76
CA LYS A 104 10.84 -12.25 0.62
C LYS A 104 11.94 -11.93 -0.40
N ALA A 105 12.47 -10.68 -0.40
CA ALA A 105 13.58 -10.26 -1.23
C ALA A 105 14.42 -9.17 -0.53
N PRO A 106 15.05 -9.44 0.61
CA PRO A 106 15.66 -8.41 1.47
C PRO A 106 16.78 -7.63 0.78
N LYS A 107 17.57 -8.27 -0.05
CA LYS A 107 18.71 -7.65 -0.76
C LYS A 107 18.31 -6.74 -1.91
N VAL A 108 17.02 -6.63 -2.22
CA VAL A 108 16.53 -5.88 -3.37
C VAL A 108 16.08 -4.47 -2.97
N TYR A 109 15.88 -4.22 -1.67
CA TYR A 109 15.27 -3.00 -1.18
C TYR A 109 16.25 -2.21 -0.32
N ASN A 110 16.93 -1.23 -0.94
CA ASN A 110 17.70 -0.22 -0.21
C ASN A 110 16.75 0.75 0.50
N LEU A 111 16.08 0.27 1.52
CA LEU A 111 15.28 1.12 2.40
C LEU A 111 16.20 1.67 3.49
N PRO A 112 16.09 2.97 3.85
CA PRO A 112 17.02 3.63 4.77
C PRO A 112 17.16 2.97 6.15
N PHE A 113 16.15 2.20 6.57
CA PHE A 113 16.11 1.52 7.87
C PHE A 113 16.34 0.00 7.78
N ILE A 114 16.55 -0.55 6.58
CA ILE A 114 16.69 -2.02 6.41
C ILE A 114 18.01 -2.54 6.97
N ASP A 115 19.01 -1.68 7.00
CA ASP A 115 20.35 -1.98 7.53
C ASP A 115 20.48 -1.62 9.02
N ASP A 116 19.45 -1.04 9.63
CA ASP A 116 19.40 -0.77 11.06
C ASP A 116 19.10 -2.07 11.82
N MET A 117 20.15 -2.69 12.35
CA MET A 117 20.08 -3.96 13.08
C MET A 117 19.76 -3.80 14.57
N THR A 118 19.46 -2.59 15.04
CA THR A 118 18.91 -2.38 16.38
C THR A 118 17.53 -3.02 16.53
N GLU A 119 17.08 -3.25 17.75
CA GLU A 119 15.73 -3.79 17.99
C GLU A 119 14.64 -2.88 17.38
N ALA A 120 14.81 -1.56 17.50
CA ALA A 120 13.91 -0.59 16.89
C ALA A 120 13.95 -0.62 15.36
N GLY A 121 15.15 -0.76 14.77
CA GLY A 121 15.32 -0.85 13.31
C GLY A 121 14.70 -2.12 12.72
N LYS A 122 14.93 -3.27 13.38
CA LYS A 122 14.28 -4.53 12.98
C LYS A 122 12.76 -4.42 13.04
N PHE A 123 12.22 -3.78 14.08
CA PHE A 123 10.79 -3.52 14.19
C PHE A 123 10.27 -2.61 13.05
N ARG A 124 10.97 -1.49 12.75
CA ARG A 124 10.59 -0.62 11.62
C ARG A 124 10.53 -1.40 10.30
N THR A 125 11.49 -2.28 10.07
CA THR A 125 11.48 -3.15 8.89
C THR A 125 10.27 -4.09 8.88
N ALA A 126 9.96 -4.73 9.99
CA ALA A 126 8.78 -5.59 10.12
C ALA A 126 7.48 -4.80 9.90
N LEU A 127 7.36 -3.63 10.50
CA LEU A 127 6.21 -2.74 10.36
C LEU A 127 6.01 -2.29 8.91
N TYR A 128 7.09 -1.94 8.20
CA TYR A 128 7.05 -1.58 6.78
C TYR A 128 6.34 -2.66 5.96
N TRP A 129 6.70 -3.91 6.17
CA TRP A 129 6.10 -5.03 5.44
C TRP A 129 4.69 -5.33 5.93
N GLU A 130 4.46 -5.37 7.24
CA GLU A 130 3.15 -5.70 7.79
C GLU A 130 2.07 -4.69 7.37
N ARG A 131 2.37 -3.38 7.43
CA ARG A 131 1.46 -2.36 6.90
C ARG A 131 1.20 -2.53 5.40
N GLY A 132 2.24 -2.92 4.64
CA GLY A 132 2.10 -3.21 3.22
C GLY A 132 1.17 -4.39 2.93
N PHE A 133 1.23 -5.44 3.74
CA PHE A 133 0.38 -6.63 3.60
C PHE A 133 -1.03 -6.38 4.13
N GLU A 134 -1.15 -5.88 5.36
CA GLU A 134 -2.42 -5.69 6.03
C GLU A 134 -3.30 -4.63 5.33
N LEU A 135 -2.70 -3.52 4.89
CA LEU A 135 -3.41 -2.38 4.31
C LEU A 135 -3.33 -2.34 2.76
N ALA A 136 -2.91 -3.43 2.13
CA ALA A 136 -2.86 -3.52 0.67
C ALA A 136 -4.21 -3.17 0.03
N PHE A 137 -4.18 -2.34 -1.03
CA PHE A 137 -5.34 -1.84 -1.78
C PHE A 137 -6.29 -0.92 -1.00
N GLU A 138 -5.88 -0.41 0.17
CA GLU A 138 -6.67 0.52 0.98
C GLU A 138 -6.20 1.98 0.85
N GLY A 139 -5.33 2.28 -0.12
CA GLY A 139 -4.88 3.63 -0.42
C GLY A 139 -3.81 4.18 0.54
N GLN A 140 -3.46 3.48 1.61
CA GLN A 140 -2.58 3.97 2.67
C GLN A 140 -1.09 4.00 2.30
N ARG A 141 -0.65 3.11 1.40
CA ARG A 141 0.78 2.88 1.13
C ARG A 141 1.55 4.12 0.69
N LYS A 142 0.95 4.96 -0.17
CA LYS A 142 1.57 6.21 -0.63
C LYS A 142 1.92 7.12 0.56
N TYR A 143 1.00 7.27 1.50
CA TYR A 143 1.17 8.13 2.67
C TYR A 143 2.20 7.59 3.64
N ASP A 144 2.26 6.27 3.84
CA ASP A 144 3.33 5.62 4.61
C ASP A 144 4.71 5.91 3.99
N LEU A 145 4.85 5.75 2.69
CA LEU A 145 6.11 5.99 1.98
C LEU A 145 6.53 7.47 2.02
N ILE A 146 5.56 8.41 1.97
CA ILE A 146 5.83 9.85 2.10
C ILE A 146 6.33 10.15 3.51
N ARG A 147 5.61 9.75 4.56
CA ARG A 147 5.96 10.08 5.95
C ARG A 147 7.26 9.42 6.41
N TRP A 148 7.63 8.29 5.83
CA TRP A 148 8.93 7.64 6.04
C TRP A 148 10.05 8.22 5.16
N GLY A 149 9.74 9.14 4.23
CA GLY A 149 10.71 9.78 3.35
C GLY A 149 11.32 8.89 2.26
N ILE A 150 10.65 7.78 1.93
CA ILE A 150 11.15 6.73 1.03
C ILE A 150 10.31 6.51 -0.23
N LEU A 151 9.40 7.44 -0.54
CA LEU A 151 8.51 7.27 -1.70
C LEU A 151 9.29 7.18 -3.01
N LYS A 152 10.32 8.04 -3.19
CA LYS A 152 11.14 8.01 -4.40
C LYS A 152 11.84 6.66 -4.57
N GLU A 153 12.48 6.20 -3.51
CA GLU A 153 13.23 4.94 -3.49
C GLU A 153 12.31 3.75 -3.81
N ALA A 154 11.12 3.73 -3.25
CA ALA A 154 10.12 2.70 -3.53
C ALA A 154 9.62 2.73 -4.99
N LEU A 155 9.40 3.92 -5.56
CA LEU A 155 8.98 4.08 -6.96
C LEU A 155 10.08 3.68 -7.94
N VAL A 156 11.34 4.05 -7.68
CA VAL A 156 12.50 3.64 -8.49
C VAL A 156 12.60 2.12 -8.51
N LEU A 157 12.54 1.51 -7.32
CA LEU A 157 12.60 0.06 -7.19
C LEU A 157 11.46 -0.64 -7.93
N PHE A 158 10.24 -0.14 -7.79
CA PHE A 158 9.08 -0.66 -8.52
C PHE A 158 9.32 -0.62 -10.04
N ASN A 159 9.84 0.51 -10.55
CA ASN A 159 10.16 0.64 -11.97
C ASN A 159 11.27 -0.32 -12.43
N GLU A 160 12.31 -0.52 -11.63
CA GLU A 160 13.40 -1.46 -11.93
C GLU A 160 12.95 -2.92 -11.96
N LYS A 161 11.99 -3.29 -11.12
CA LYS A 161 11.45 -4.66 -11.01
C LYS A 161 10.25 -4.94 -11.89
N THR A 162 9.71 -3.90 -12.52
CA THR A 162 8.61 -4.06 -13.47
C THR A 162 9.13 -4.64 -14.78
N ASP A 163 8.35 -5.52 -15.39
CA ASP A 163 8.64 -6.11 -16.71
C ASP A 163 8.96 -5.01 -17.73
N SER A 164 10.03 -5.19 -18.51
CA SER A 164 10.48 -4.24 -19.52
C SER A 164 9.39 -3.81 -20.50
N ASN A 165 8.45 -4.70 -20.82
CA ASN A 165 7.32 -4.41 -21.70
C ASN A 165 6.29 -3.44 -21.11
N VAL A 166 6.36 -3.15 -19.83
CA VAL A 166 5.41 -2.26 -19.14
C VAL A 166 6.07 -1.10 -18.40
N LYS A 167 7.41 -1.01 -18.41
CA LYS A 167 8.17 0.08 -17.75
C LYS A 167 7.70 1.47 -18.16
N ASP A 168 7.47 1.67 -19.45
CA ASP A 168 7.03 2.96 -19.99
C ASP A 168 5.63 3.37 -19.52
N ARG A 169 4.86 2.42 -18.97
CA ARG A 169 3.52 2.69 -18.41
C ARG A 169 3.55 3.20 -16.97
N TYR A 170 4.70 3.13 -16.32
CA TYR A 170 4.88 3.55 -14.93
C TYR A 170 6.00 4.57 -14.78
N PRO A 171 5.84 5.77 -15.40
CA PRO A 171 6.91 6.78 -15.42
C PRO A 171 7.22 7.40 -14.06
N ALA A 172 6.41 7.12 -13.04
CA ALA A 172 6.58 7.71 -11.72
C ALA A 172 7.97 7.46 -11.13
N GLY A 173 8.54 6.25 -11.30
CA GLY A 173 9.88 5.94 -10.81
C GLY A 173 10.99 6.74 -11.49
N ILE A 174 10.76 7.16 -12.75
CA ILE A 174 11.71 7.96 -13.54
C ILE A 174 11.54 9.44 -13.25
N ASN A 175 10.30 9.92 -13.27
CA ASN A 175 9.96 11.34 -13.27
C ASN A 175 9.72 11.92 -11.86
N PHE A 176 9.76 11.09 -10.83
CA PHE A 176 9.53 11.55 -9.46
C PHE A 176 10.69 12.42 -8.98
N ILE A 177 10.39 13.64 -8.60
CA ILE A 177 11.33 14.60 -8.03
C ILE A 177 11.07 14.68 -6.53
N LYS A 178 12.06 14.25 -5.72
CA LYS A 178 12.00 14.31 -4.26
C LYS A 178 11.95 15.75 -3.79
N GLY A 179 11.08 16.01 -2.83
CA GLY A 179 10.83 17.36 -2.31
C GLY A 179 9.81 18.18 -3.14
N LYS A 180 9.36 17.64 -4.27
CA LYS A 180 8.29 18.21 -5.10
C LYS A 180 7.04 17.35 -5.09
N HIS A 181 7.17 16.12 -5.57
CA HIS A 181 6.02 15.28 -5.90
C HIS A 181 5.42 14.53 -4.70
N GLU A 182 5.96 14.72 -3.50
CA GLU A 182 5.30 14.31 -2.24
C GLU A 182 4.08 15.17 -1.95
N LEU A 183 4.06 16.41 -2.45
CA LEU A 183 2.97 17.37 -2.31
C LEU A 183 2.31 17.61 -3.67
N PHE A 184 1.07 18.06 -3.65
CA PHE A 184 0.42 18.62 -4.82
C PHE A 184 0.67 20.13 -4.90
N PRO A 185 0.65 20.75 -6.10
CA PRO A 185 0.66 22.21 -6.19
C PRO A 185 -0.60 22.78 -5.51
N ILE A 186 -0.47 23.96 -4.93
CA ILE A 186 -1.65 24.72 -4.51
C ILE A 186 -2.43 25.11 -5.77
N PRO A 187 -3.75 24.90 -5.82
CA PRO A 187 -4.56 25.24 -6.99
C PRO A 187 -4.33 26.70 -7.41
N LEU A 188 -4.25 26.92 -8.73
CA LEU A 188 -3.97 28.27 -9.27
C LEU A 188 -5.00 29.29 -8.84
N ASP A 189 -6.28 28.92 -8.82
CA ASP A 189 -7.38 29.78 -8.40
C ASP A 189 -7.18 30.27 -6.96
N GLU A 190 -6.72 29.39 -6.06
CA GLU A 190 -6.43 29.75 -4.68
C GLU A 190 -5.24 30.72 -4.57
N LEU A 191 -4.21 30.51 -5.38
CA LEU A 191 -3.06 31.42 -5.43
C LEU A 191 -3.44 32.82 -5.95
N GLN A 192 -4.43 32.91 -6.84
CA GLN A 192 -4.87 34.17 -7.44
C GLN A 192 -5.82 34.95 -6.54
N VAL A 193 -6.71 34.28 -5.81
CA VAL A 193 -7.72 34.97 -4.99
C VAL A 193 -7.25 35.23 -3.55
N ASN A 194 -6.21 34.58 -3.08
CA ASN A 194 -5.69 34.74 -1.72
C ASN A 194 -4.36 35.48 -1.72
N PRO A 195 -4.33 36.79 -1.43
CA PRO A 195 -3.11 37.59 -1.48
C PRO A 195 -2.00 37.08 -0.53
N LYS A 196 -2.36 36.33 0.52
CA LYS A 196 -1.38 35.74 1.44
C LYS A 196 -0.60 34.58 0.82
N LEU A 197 -1.08 34.01 -0.27
CA LEU A 197 -0.47 32.89 -1.00
C LEU A 197 0.27 33.36 -2.26
N GLU A 198 0.31 34.66 -2.57
CA GLU A 198 1.03 35.16 -3.73
C GLU A 198 2.50 34.74 -3.69
N GLY A 199 2.96 34.08 -4.75
CA GLY A 199 4.32 33.52 -4.86
C GLY A 199 4.66 32.40 -3.89
N LYS A 200 3.67 31.82 -3.18
CA LYS A 200 3.88 30.79 -2.13
C LYS A 200 3.31 29.43 -2.52
N ASN A 201 3.64 28.92 -3.66
CA ASN A 201 3.28 27.54 -3.98
C ASN A 201 4.12 26.54 -3.17
N ASN A 202 3.75 25.26 -3.20
CA ASN A 202 4.57 24.19 -2.64
C ASN A 202 5.94 24.13 -3.36
N PRO A 203 6.98 23.61 -2.69
CA PRO A 203 8.34 23.64 -3.26
C PRO A 203 8.42 23.10 -4.69
N GLN A 204 9.15 23.83 -5.54
CA GLN A 204 9.43 23.48 -6.94
C GLN A 204 8.21 23.53 -7.90
N TYR A 205 7.07 24.12 -7.49
CA TYR A 205 5.95 24.41 -8.36
C TYR A 205 5.88 25.87 -8.77
#